data_2a8dda0374a1e464cd48ed62371eb876
#
_entry.id   2a8dda0374a1e464cd48ed62371eb876
#
_cell.length_a   1.000
_cell.length_b   1.000
_cell.length_c   1.000
_cell.angle_alpha   90.00
_cell.angle_beta   90.00
_cell.angle_gamma   90.00
#
_symmetry.space_group_name_H-M   'P 1'
#
loop_
_entity.id
_entity.type
_entity.pdbx_description
1 polymer ?
#
loop_
_entity_poly.entity_id
_entity_poly.type
_entity_poly.pdbx_seq_one_letter_code
_entity_poly.pdbx_strand_id
1 'polypeptide(L)'
;FFLVKILFDDVSAGWPRSIAIALSPLFLLFMVGLSLDNLFKGLNDDVRLTFDLISIGTSTLTWSSTYLAIAVGLTLTYKVQRYGNFAQSEFFMLGMYLSMVMVWSDYFFPMYDAPLDGTLAWSVLIWTLIAAFVLTGLAGVIIDRLVYRGFRKKEASPQVMMIASLG
;
A
#
# COMPACT_ATOMS: atom_id res chain seq x y z
N PHE A 1 14.67 11.56 -9.79
CA PHE A 1 14.68 13.02 -9.61
C PHE A 1 14.36 13.77 -10.91
N PHE A 2 14.95 13.37 -12.06
CA PHE A 2 14.72 14.01 -13.36
C PHE A 2 13.28 13.80 -13.88
N LEU A 3 12.74 12.59 -13.78
CA LEU A 3 11.35 12.25 -14.15
C LEU A 3 10.33 12.99 -13.30
N VAL A 4 10.58 13.12 -11.99
CA VAL A 4 9.69 13.83 -11.08
C VAL A 4 9.65 15.32 -11.40
N LYS A 5 10.81 15.92 -11.76
CA LYS A 5 10.88 17.31 -12.16
C LYS A 5 10.12 17.58 -13.46
N ILE A 6 10.27 16.71 -14.48
CA ILE A 6 9.52 16.80 -15.73
C ILE A 6 8.01 16.69 -15.48
N LEU A 7 7.57 15.79 -14.58
CA LEU A 7 6.17 15.63 -14.22
C LEU A 7 5.60 16.89 -13.53
N PHE A 8 6.37 17.53 -12.68
CA PHE A 8 5.93 18.74 -11.96
C PHE A 8 5.94 19.99 -12.85
N ASP A 9 6.94 20.16 -13.69
CA ASP A 9 7.03 21.29 -14.61
C ASP A 9 5.96 21.22 -15.72
N ASP A 10 5.53 20.02 -16.11
CA ASP A 10 4.53 19.82 -17.18
C ASP A 10 3.07 19.76 -16.68
N VAL A 11 2.81 19.64 -15.37
CA VAL A 11 1.44 19.75 -14.81
C VAL A 11 0.82 21.12 -15.13
N SER A 12 1.64 22.16 -15.35
CA SER A 12 1.19 23.47 -15.80
C SER A 12 0.85 23.53 -17.30
N ALA A 13 1.27 22.55 -18.10
CA ALA A 13 1.19 22.61 -19.57
C ALA A 13 -0.06 21.92 -20.18
N GLY A 14 -0.97 21.41 -19.37
CA GLY A 14 -2.27 20.86 -19.83
C GLY A 14 -2.44 19.35 -19.58
N TRP A 15 -3.65 18.98 -19.24
CA TRP A 15 -4.11 17.63 -18.89
C TRP A 15 -3.67 16.49 -19.82
N PRO A 16 -3.73 16.62 -21.16
CA PRO A 16 -3.40 15.49 -22.04
C PRO A 16 -1.92 15.10 -21.99
N ARG A 17 -1.04 16.06 -21.79
CA ARG A 17 0.41 15.83 -21.76
C ARG A 17 0.85 15.15 -20.47
N SER A 18 0.27 15.55 -19.33
CA SER A 18 0.53 14.94 -18.03
C SER A 18 0.07 13.46 -17.99
N ILE A 19 -1.08 13.17 -18.62
CA ILE A 19 -1.59 11.79 -18.75
C ILE A 19 -0.67 10.96 -19.65
N ALA A 20 -0.22 11.50 -20.77
CA ALA A 20 0.68 10.81 -21.69
C ALA A 20 2.03 10.48 -21.02
N ILE A 21 2.59 11.41 -20.23
CA ILE A 21 3.84 11.18 -19.48
C ILE A 21 3.62 10.16 -18.37
N ALA A 22 2.49 10.20 -17.66
CA ALA A 22 2.17 9.24 -16.60
C ALA A 22 1.95 7.82 -17.17
N LEU A 23 1.40 7.70 -18.37
CA LEU A 23 1.17 6.42 -19.03
C LEU A 23 2.40 5.91 -19.82
N SER A 24 3.39 6.77 -20.09
CA SER A 24 4.57 6.42 -20.89
C SER A 24 5.38 5.25 -20.32
N PRO A 25 5.60 5.08 -18.99
CA PRO A 25 6.30 3.92 -18.46
C PRO A 25 5.53 2.61 -18.70
N LEU A 26 4.20 2.68 -18.60
CA LEU A 26 3.33 1.53 -18.82
C LEU A 26 3.32 1.10 -20.30
N PHE A 27 3.31 2.07 -21.21
CA PHE A 27 3.43 1.83 -22.64
C PHE A 27 4.80 1.25 -23.03
N LEU A 28 5.88 1.77 -22.41
CA LEU A 28 7.24 1.28 -22.61
C LEU A 28 7.38 -0.17 -22.13
N LEU A 29 6.82 -0.48 -20.97
CA LEU A 29 6.82 -1.83 -20.40
C LEU A 29 6.04 -2.82 -21.27
N PHE A 30 4.91 -2.37 -21.82
CA PHE A 30 4.11 -3.14 -22.77
C PHE A 30 4.88 -3.41 -24.09
N MET A 31 5.54 -2.39 -24.65
CA MET A 31 6.35 -2.54 -25.86
C MET A 31 7.55 -3.46 -25.65
N VAL A 32 8.25 -3.35 -24.52
CA VAL A 32 9.33 -4.27 -24.18
C VAL A 32 8.80 -5.69 -24.02
N GLY A 33 7.66 -5.87 -23.36
CA GLY A 33 7.03 -7.19 -23.22
C GLY A 33 6.67 -7.83 -24.55
N LEU A 34 6.04 -7.08 -25.45
CA LEU A 34 5.73 -7.57 -26.79
C LEU A 34 6.98 -7.92 -27.61
N SER A 35 8.05 -7.12 -27.48
CA SER A 35 9.32 -7.36 -28.15
C SER A 35 9.98 -8.63 -27.66
N LEU A 36 9.97 -8.86 -26.34
CA LEU A 36 10.47 -10.08 -25.73
C LEU A 36 9.65 -11.30 -26.13
N ASP A 37 8.31 -11.20 -26.11
CA ASP A 37 7.43 -12.30 -26.53
C ASP A 37 7.70 -12.72 -27.99
N ASN A 38 7.87 -11.75 -28.89
CA ASN A 38 8.24 -12.01 -30.28
C ASN A 38 9.64 -12.62 -30.44
N LEU A 39 10.59 -12.19 -29.61
CA LEU A 39 11.96 -12.72 -29.66
C LEU A 39 12.02 -14.17 -29.16
N PHE A 40 11.28 -14.49 -28.12
CA PHE A 40 11.26 -15.83 -27.52
C PHE A 40 10.40 -16.83 -28.30
N LYS A 41 9.37 -16.39 -29.02
CA LYS A 41 8.58 -17.22 -29.94
C LYS A 41 9.42 -17.84 -31.08
N GLY A 42 10.53 -17.17 -31.45
CA GLY A 42 11.46 -17.67 -32.44
C GLY A 42 12.48 -18.68 -31.92
N LEU A 43 12.61 -18.83 -30.60
CA LEU A 43 13.65 -19.65 -29.96
C LEU A 43 13.14 -20.99 -29.42
N ASN A 44 11.89 -21.05 -28.98
CA ASN A 44 11.31 -22.31 -28.47
C ASN A 44 9.78 -22.21 -28.42
N ASP A 45 9.07 -23.15 -29.02
CA ASP A 45 7.60 -23.20 -29.07
C ASP A 45 6.94 -23.40 -27.69
N ASP A 46 7.72 -23.85 -26.67
CA ASP A 46 7.25 -24.15 -25.33
C ASP A 46 7.31 -22.94 -24.36
N VAL A 47 8.00 -21.87 -24.73
CA VAL A 47 8.13 -20.67 -23.86
C VAL A 47 7.16 -19.60 -24.36
N ARG A 48 5.96 -19.61 -23.82
CA ARG A 48 4.98 -18.52 -24.01
C ARG A 48 5.05 -17.57 -22.82
N LEU A 49 5.59 -16.37 -23.03
CA LEU A 49 5.39 -15.26 -22.12
C LEU A 49 3.96 -14.73 -22.33
N THR A 50 3.01 -15.25 -21.57
CA THR A 50 1.64 -14.71 -21.57
C THR A 50 1.62 -13.40 -20.79
N PHE A 51 1.58 -12.29 -21.50
CA PHE A 51 1.36 -10.97 -20.90
C PHE A 51 -0.12 -10.79 -20.59
N ASP A 52 -0.51 -11.11 -19.38
CA ASP A 52 -1.85 -10.80 -18.87
C ASP A 52 -1.88 -9.35 -18.34
N LEU A 53 -2.30 -8.43 -19.23
CA LEU A 53 -2.43 -7.01 -18.92
C LEU A 53 -3.41 -6.74 -17.77
N ILE A 54 -4.44 -7.58 -17.62
CA ILE A 54 -5.45 -7.43 -16.57
C ILE A 54 -4.82 -7.77 -15.22
N SER A 55 -4.10 -8.87 -15.15
CA SER A 55 -3.40 -9.29 -13.94
C SER A 55 -2.30 -8.29 -13.53
N ILE A 56 -1.51 -7.82 -14.49
CA ILE A 56 -0.49 -6.79 -14.26
C ILE A 56 -1.15 -5.49 -13.80
N GLY A 57 -2.24 -5.07 -14.46
CA GLY A 57 -2.97 -3.85 -14.12
C GLY A 57 -3.55 -3.90 -12.71
N THR A 58 -4.23 -4.97 -12.34
CA THR A 58 -4.82 -5.16 -11.00
C THR A 58 -3.74 -5.23 -9.92
N SER A 59 -2.66 -5.97 -10.16
CA SER A 59 -1.53 -6.03 -9.23
C SER A 59 -0.87 -4.67 -9.04
N THR A 60 -0.62 -3.95 -10.13
CA THR A 60 -0.04 -2.60 -10.07
C THR A 60 -0.94 -1.64 -9.31
N LEU A 61 -2.24 -1.70 -9.52
CA LEU A 61 -3.21 -0.85 -8.84
C LEU A 61 -3.27 -1.16 -7.35
N THR A 62 -3.23 -2.43 -6.97
CA THR A 62 -3.19 -2.89 -5.58
C THR A 62 -1.93 -2.39 -4.86
N TRP A 63 -0.75 -2.62 -5.43
CA TRP A 63 0.50 -2.16 -4.83
C TRP A 63 0.59 -0.64 -4.76
N SER A 64 0.17 0.06 -5.81
CA SER A 64 0.17 1.52 -5.84
C SER A 64 -0.77 2.11 -4.79
N SER A 65 -1.96 1.55 -4.58
CA SER A 65 -2.89 2.01 -3.55
C SER A 65 -2.34 1.78 -2.15
N THR A 66 -1.65 0.66 -1.93
CA THR A 66 -0.98 0.35 -0.67
C THR A 66 0.11 1.37 -0.35
N TYR A 67 1.01 1.62 -1.29
CA TYR A 67 2.07 2.63 -1.10
C TYR A 67 1.51 4.04 -0.93
N LEU A 68 0.44 4.38 -1.66
CA LEU A 68 -0.24 5.67 -1.52
C LEU A 68 -0.82 5.83 -0.11
N ALA A 69 -1.48 4.82 0.42
CA ALA A 69 -2.04 4.86 1.77
C ALA A 69 -0.95 5.08 2.84
N ILE A 70 0.18 4.37 2.73
CA ILE A 70 1.33 4.55 3.63
C ILE A 70 1.92 5.97 3.50
N ALA A 71 2.10 6.46 2.28
CA ALA A 71 2.67 7.78 2.02
C ALA A 71 1.76 8.91 2.55
N VAL A 72 0.46 8.79 2.36
CA VAL A 72 -0.53 9.74 2.91
C VAL A 72 -0.49 9.73 4.43
N GLY A 73 -0.48 8.54 5.06
CA GLY A 73 -0.38 8.41 6.51
C GLY A 73 0.89 9.05 7.08
N LEU A 74 2.04 8.79 6.45
CA LEU A 74 3.32 9.39 6.85
C LEU A 74 3.32 10.90 6.69
N THR A 75 2.75 11.41 5.59
CA THR A 75 2.66 12.85 5.32
C THR A 75 1.77 13.56 6.35
N LEU A 76 0.62 12.96 6.68
CA LEU A 76 -0.29 13.51 7.69
C LEU A 76 0.35 13.55 9.07
N THR A 77 1.01 12.46 9.48
CA THR A 77 1.72 12.42 10.77
C THR A 77 2.87 13.42 10.82
N TYR A 78 3.63 13.54 9.73
CA TYR A 78 4.69 14.55 9.64
C TYR A 78 4.15 15.98 9.73
N LYS A 79 3.05 16.27 9.05
CA LYS A 79 2.42 17.60 9.06
C LYS A 79 1.92 17.98 10.45
N VAL A 80 1.38 17.04 11.21
CA VAL A 80 0.82 17.27 12.55
C VAL A 80 1.91 17.26 13.63
N GLN A 81 2.79 16.28 13.58
CA GLN A 81 3.76 16.00 14.66
C GLN A 81 5.15 16.59 14.41
N ARG A 82 5.42 17.07 13.18
CA ARG A 82 6.72 17.63 12.76
C ARG A 82 7.88 16.65 12.80
N TYR A 83 7.61 15.35 12.87
CA TYR A 83 8.61 14.29 12.72
C TYR A 83 8.04 13.13 11.89
N GLY A 84 8.92 12.36 11.24
CA GLY A 84 8.55 11.17 10.49
C GLY A 84 8.23 10.02 11.45
N ASN A 85 7.00 9.55 11.45
CA ASN A 85 6.60 8.39 12.26
C ASN A 85 6.74 7.12 11.43
N PHE A 86 7.83 6.38 11.61
CA PHE A 86 8.08 5.13 10.89
C PHE A 86 7.18 3.98 11.36
N ALA A 87 6.61 4.06 12.56
CA ALA A 87 5.62 3.09 13.03
C ALA A 87 4.33 3.07 12.17
N GLN A 88 4.16 4.02 11.25
CA GLN A 88 2.99 4.07 10.37
C GLN A 88 2.87 2.83 9.48
N SER A 89 3.97 2.31 8.98
CA SER A 89 4.01 1.06 8.20
C SER A 89 3.62 -0.15 9.04
N GLU A 90 4.07 -0.20 10.29
CA GLU A 90 3.75 -1.27 11.23
C GLU A 90 2.26 -1.27 11.60
N PHE A 91 1.64 -0.11 11.80
CA PHE A 91 0.20 -0.01 11.99
C PHE A 91 -0.60 -0.47 10.77
N PHE A 92 -0.11 -0.17 9.58
CA PHE A 92 -0.72 -0.67 8.35
C PHE A 92 -0.66 -2.20 8.29
N MET A 93 0.50 -2.79 8.55
CA MET A 93 0.67 -4.25 8.60
C MET A 93 -0.19 -4.87 9.70
N LEU A 94 -0.25 -4.26 10.89
CA LEU A 94 -1.09 -4.74 11.99
C LEU A 94 -2.56 -4.81 11.57
N GLY A 95 -3.07 -3.78 10.88
CA GLY A 95 -4.44 -3.78 10.35
C GLY A 95 -4.70 -4.90 9.36
N MET A 96 -3.75 -5.16 8.47
CA MET A 96 -3.83 -6.28 7.51
C MET A 96 -3.84 -7.64 8.21
N TYR A 97 -2.95 -7.87 9.19
CA TYR A 97 -2.91 -9.11 9.96
C TYR A 97 -4.18 -9.32 10.77
N LEU A 98 -4.69 -8.28 11.41
CA LEU A 98 -5.94 -8.37 12.18
C LEU A 98 -7.11 -8.75 11.26
N SER A 99 -7.23 -8.12 10.10
CA SER A 99 -8.30 -8.46 9.16
C SER A 99 -8.17 -9.89 8.64
N MET A 100 -6.94 -10.33 8.33
CA MET A 100 -6.67 -11.70 7.89
C MET A 100 -7.00 -12.73 8.97
N VAL A 101 -6.54 -12.52 10.19
CA VAL A 101 -6.83 -13.42 11.32
C VAL A 101 -8.32 -13.50 11.59
N MET A 102 -9.03 -12.38 11.51
CA MET A 102 -10.48 -12.35 11.73
C MET A 102 -11.25 -13.09 10.63
N VAL A 103 -10.82 -13.01 9.38
CA VAL A 103 -11.47 -13.71 8.26
C VAL A 103 -11.24 -15.22 8.33
N TRP A 104 -10.04 -15.65 8.75
CA TRP A 104 -9.62 -17.06 8.70
C TRP A 104 -9.69 -17.73 10.06
N SER A 105 -10.14 -17.03 11.08
CA SER A 105 -10.28 -17.60 12.41
C SER A 105 -11.69 -18.13 12.64
N ASP A 106 -11.83 -19.41 12.86
CA ASP A 106 -13.06 -20.05 13.29
C ASP A 106 -13.63 -19.47 14.61
N TYR A 107 -12.79 -18.76 15.35
CA TYR A 107 -13.15 -18.13 16.62
C TYR A 107 -14.05 -16.91 16.46
N PHE A 108 -13.78 -16.07 15.45
CA PHE A 108 -14.52 -14.82 15.25
C PHE A 108 -15.76 -14.99 14.38
N PHE A 109 -15.69 -15.93 13.42
CA PHE A 109 -16.79 -16.23 12.51
C PHE A 109 -16.97 -17.75 12.35
N PRO A 110 -17.37 -18.48 13.41
CA PRO A 110 -17.44 -19.94 13.39
C PRO A 110 -18.50 -20.51 12.43
N MET A 111 -19.32 -19.66 11.83
CA MET A 111 -20.32 -20.05 10.82
C MET A 111 -19.83 -19.91 9.38
N TYR A 112 -18.61 -19.43 9.20
CA TYR A 112 -18.03 -19.22 7.86
C TYR A 112 -16.88 -20.18 7.65
N ASP A 113 -17.17 -21.27 6.96
CA ASP A 113 -16.12 -22.07 6.35
C ASP A 113 -15.35 -21.18 5.36
N ALA A 114 -14.02 -21.20 5.42
CA ALA A 114 -13.19 -20.49 4.47
C ALA A 114 -13.62 -20.93 3.06
N PRO A 115 -14.06 -20.04 2.18
CA PRO A 115 -14.57 -20.44 0.89
C PRO A 115 -13.46 -21.15 0.11
N LEU A 116 -13.72 -22.39 -0.27
CA LEU A 116 -12.79 -23.22 -1.06
C LEU A 116 -12.40 -22.55 -2.39
N ASP A 117 -13.21 -21.64 -2.88
CA ASP A 117 -13.03 -20.92 -4.14
C ASP A 117 -12.28 -19.60 -4.00
N GLY A 118 -11.76 -19.27 -2.82
CA GLY A 118 -11.08 -17.99 -2.57
C GLY A 118 -12.00 -16.75 -2.64
N THR A 119 -13.33 -16.94 -2.72
CA THR A 119 -14.29 -15.84 -2.73
C THR A 119 -14.69 -15.47 -1.31
N LEU A 120 -14.52 -14.20 -0.96
CA LEU A 120 -14.92 -13.66 0.34
C LEU A 120 -16.37 -13.15 0.28
N ALA A 121 -17.20 -13.49 1.26
CA ALA A 121 -18.50 -12.87 1.39
C ALA A 121 -18.35 -11.39 1.78
N TRP A 122 -19.00 -10.50 1.05
CA TRP A 122 -18.92 -9.06 1.26
C TRP A 122 -19.30 -8.63 2.70
N SER A 123 -20.27 -9.33 3.30
CA SER A 123 -20.68 -9.08 4.69
C SER A 123 -19.54 -9.31 5.68
N VAL A 124 -18.81 -10.43 5.54
CA VAL A 124 -17.66 -10.75 6.41
C VAL A 124 -16.53 -9.75 6.18
N LEU A 125 -16.25 -9.41 4.93
CA LEU A 125 -15.20 -8.45 4.58
C LEU A 125 -15.47 -7.08 5.24
N ILE A 126 -16.69 -6.56 5.15
CA ILE A 126 -17.03 -5.24 5.71
C ILE A 126 -16.87 -5.23 7.23
N TRP A 127 -17.36 -6.24 7.93
CA TRP A 127 -17.25 -6.32 9.39
C TRP A 127 -15.81 -6.50 9.85
N THR A 128 -15.03 -7.34 9.17
CA THR A 128 -13.60 -7.52 9.50
C THR A 128 -12.79 -6.25 9.27
N LEU A 129 -13.06 -5.50 8.20
CA LEU A 129 -12.41 -4.22 7.96
C LEU A 129 -12.74 -3.19 9.03
N ILE A 130 -14.01 -3.08 9.44
CA ILE A 130 -14.41 -2.16 10.52
C ILE A 130 -13.73 -2.56 11.83
N ALA A 131 -13.75 -3.84 12.18
CA ALA A 131 -13.14 -4.32 13.41
C ALA A 131 -11.60 -4.14 13.38
N ALA A 132 -10.93 -4.46 12.28
CA ALA A 132 -9.49 -4.24 12.12
C ALA A 132 -9.14 -2.74 12.22
N PHE A 133 -9.94 -1.87 11.64
CA PHE A 133 -9.76 -0.42 11.75
C PHE A 133 -9.87 0.07 13.21
N VAL A 134 -10.89 -0.36 13.92
CA VAL A 134 -11.09 0.01 15.32
C VAL A 134 -9.96 -0.52 16.21
N LEU A 135 -9.59 -1.80 16.06
CA LEU A 135 -8.52 -2.41 16.85
C LEU A 135 -7.16 -1.78 16.57
N THR A 136 -6.83 -1.53 15.32
CA THR A 136 -5.60 -0.84 14.94
C THR A 136 -5.58 0.59 15.46
N GLY A 137 -6.71 1.30 15.38
CA GLY A 137 -6.86 2.64 15.94
C GLY A 137 -6.67 2.66 17.45
N LEU A 138 -7.25 1.70 18.18
CA LEU A 138 -7.06 1.55 19.62
C LEU A 138 -5.59 1.26 19.96
N ALA A 139 -4.93 0.36 19.24
CA ALA A 139 -3.51 0.08 19.41
C ALA A 139 -2.68 1.35 19.22
N GLY A 140 -2.98 2.14 18.19
CA GLY A 140 -2.33 3.44 17.96
C GLY A 140 -2.51 4.43 19.12
N VAL A 141 -3.72 4.55 19.65
CA VAL A 141 -4.00 5.41 20.84
C VAL A 141 -3.26 4.92 22.08
N ILE A 142 -3.20 3.61 22.29
CA ILE A 142 -2.49 3.02 23.43
C ILE A 142 -0.99 3.35 23.32
N ILE A 143 -0.38 3.10 22.17
CA ILE A 143 1.04 3.40 21.92
C ILE A 143 1.31 4.91 22.05
N ASP A 144 0.44 5.77 21.51
CA ASP A 144 0.59 7.21 21.67
C ASP A 144 0.60 7.61 23.14
N ARG A 145 -0.30 7.07 23.95
CA ARG A 145 -0.39 7.39 25.38
C ARG A 145 0.77 6.84 26.21
N LEU A 146 1.19 5.61 25.92
CA LEU A 146 2.23 4.93 26.69
C LEU A 146 3.64 5.43 26.34
N VAL A 147 3.89 5.63 25.04
CA VAL A 147 5.23 5.95 24.53
C VAL A 147 5.35 7.44 24.22
N TYR A 148 4.63 7.92 23.21
CA TYR A 148 4.85 9.26 22.68
C TYR A 148 4.45 10.40 23.61
N ARG A 149 3.43 10.21 24.45
CA ARG A 149 3.03 11.22 25.43
C ARG A 149 4.14 11.49 26.47
N GLY A 150 4.90 10.45 26.85
CA GLY A 150 6.05 10.57 27.75
C GLY A 150 7.16 11.43 27.14
N PHE A 151 7.49 11.19 25.88
CA PHE A 151 8.51 11.96 25.16
C PHE A 151 8.07 13.42 24.95
N ARG A 152 6.81 13.64 24.55
CA ARG A 152 6.27 15.01 24.38
C ARG A 152 6.29 15.82 25.67
N LYS A 153 5.98 15.20 26.82
CA LYS A 153 6.06 15.90 28.13
C LYS A 153 7.47 16.29 28.54
N LYS A 154 8.49 15.57 28.05
CA LYS A 154 9.90 15.85 28.32
C LYS A 154 10.52 16.74 27.23
N GLU A 155 9.72 17.33 26.36
CA GLU A 155 10.18 18.17 25.24
C GLU A 155 11.26 17.50 24.38
N ALA A 156 11.13 16.21 24.17
CA ALA A 156 12.07 15.43 23.38
C ALA A 156 12.17 15.99 21.95
N SER A 157 13.39 16.04 21.42
CA SER A 157 13.62 16.52 20.06
C SER A 157 12.89 15.64 19.03
N PRO A 158 12.49 16.19 17.86
CA PRO A 158 11.86 15.42 16.79
C PRO A 158 12.65 14.19 16.36
N GLN A 159 13.98 14.27 16.42
CA GLN A 159 14.88 13.16 16.09
C GLN A 159 14.74 12.00 17.08
N VAL A 160 14.65 12.29 18.37
CA VAL A 160 14.43 11.26 19.40
C VAL A 160 13.08 10.59 19.22
N MET A 161 12.04 11.36 18.89
CA MET A 161 10.70 10.81 18.61
C MET A 161 10.69 9.96 17.36
N MET A 162 11.46 10.35 16.33
CA MET A 162 11.62 9.57 15.10
C MET A 162 12.31 8.23 15.39
N ILE A 163 13.39 8.23 16.16
CA ILE A 163 14.09 7.00 16.59
C ILE A 163 13.18 6.12 17.44
N ALA A 164 12.42 6.71 18.37
CA ALA A 164 11.46 5.96 19.18
C ALA A 164 10.31 5.33 18.37
N SER A 165 10.09 5.78 17.12
CA SER A 165 9.09 5.19 16.22
C SER A 165 9.63 3.97 15.43
N LEU A 166 10.92 3.70 15.50
CA LEU A 166 11.55 2.56 14.84
C LEU A 166 11.55 1.29 15.71
N GLY A 167 11.24 1.38 16.98
CA GLY A 167 11.24 0.26 17.91
C GLY A 167 11.55 0.65 19.31
#